data_7807d938e66e12de23fa86494806a772
#
_entry.id   7807d938e66e12de23fa86494806a772
#
_cell.length_a   1.000
_cell.length_b   1.000
_cell.length_c   1.000
_cell.angle_alpha   90.00
_cell.angle_beta   90.00
_cell.angle_gamma   90.00
#
_symmetry.space_group_name_H-M   'P 1'
#
loop_
_entity.id
_entity.type
_entity.pdbx_description
1 polymer ?
#
loop_
_entity_poly.entity_id
_entity_poly.type
_entity_poly.pdbx_seq_one_letter_code
_entity_poly.pdbx_strand_id
1 'polypeptide(L)'
;MPLSSIPLGTTISCVELNPGKGASLARSAGSFAQLMARDGKFATLRLPSGETRLVLVKSMATIGQVSNTDHQLVVSGKAGRTRWLGRRPRTRAVVMNPVDHPMGGGEGKSSGGRHPVSCLLYTSDAADE
;
A
#
# COMPACT_ATOMS: atom_id res chain seq x y z
N MET A 1 19.37 2.33 -11.09
CA MET A 1 19.96 3.65 -11.41
C MET A 1 19.73 4.59 -10.24
N PRO A 2 20.74 5.33 -9.79
CA PRO A 2 20.52 6.27 -8.70
C PRO A 2 19.64 7.44 -9.14
N LEU A 3 18.86 7.97 -8.21
CA LEU A 3 17.95 9.10 -8.51
C LEU A 3 18.68 10.33 -9.03
N SER A 4 19.94 10.49 -8.64
CA SER A 4 20.76 11.63 -9.10
C SER A 4 21.00 11.60 -10.60
N SER A 5 20.96 10.44 -11.23
CA SER A 5 21.22 10.28 -12.65
C SER A 5 19.96 10.24 -13.51
N ILE A 6 18.78 10.27 -12.91
CA ILE A 6 17.50 10.17 -13.64
C ILE A 6 16.98 11.57 -13.97
N PRO A 7 16.58 11.84 -15.22
CA PRO A 7 15.98 13.14 -15.57
C PRO A 7 14.71 13.42 -14.78
N LEU A 8 14.48 14.69 -14.46
CA LEU A 8 13.24 15.10 -13.77
C LEU A 8 12.03 14.84 -14.64
N GLY A 9 10.92 14.46 -14.01
CA GLY A 9 9.68 14.13 -14.69
C GLY A 9 9.60 12.69 -15.18
N THR A 10 10.66 11.91 -14.99
CA THR A 10 10.69 10.50 -15.42
C THR A 10 9.81 9.64 -14.51
N THR A 11 9.06 8.72 -15.12
CA THR A 11 8.31 7.69 -14.39
C THR A 11 9.30 6.62 -13.91
N ILE A 12 9.25 6.32 -12.63
CA ILE A 12 10.15 5.34 -12.00
C ILE A 12 9.35 4.37 -11.14
N SER A 13 9.99 3.25 -10.78
CA SER A 13 9.38 2.24 -9.92
C SER A 13 10.46 1.54 -9.11
N CYS A 14 10.06 0.71 -8.14
CA CYS A 14 10.96 -0.05 -7.31
C CYS A 14 12.03 0.84 -6.66
N VAL A 15 11.60 1.87 -5.95
CA VAL A 15 12.47 2.90 -5.38
C VAL A 15 12.91 2.50 -3.98
N GLU A 16 14.19 2.71 -3.67
CA GLU A 16 14.71 2.52 -2.33
C GLU A 16 14.39 3.71 -1.44
N LEU A 17 14.00 3.43 -0.19
CA LEU A 17 13.87 4.48 0.83
C LEU A 17 15.23 4.88 1.39
N ASN A 18 16.08 3.90 1.62
CA ASN A 18 17.44 4.11 2.11
C ASN A 18 18.41 3.45 1.14
N PRO A 19 19.51 4.12 0.78
CA PRO A 19 20.48 3.53 -0.15
C PRO A 19 20.98 2.18 0.33
N GLY A 20 20.98 1.20 -0.56
CA GLY A 20 21.47 -0.14 -0.27
C GLY A 20 20.49 -1.09 0.41
N LYS A 21 19.33 -0.61 0.83
CA LYS A 21 18.33 -1.47 1.51
C LYS A 21 17.45 -2.27 0.55
N GLY A 22 17.44 -1.93 -0.71
CA GLY A 22 16.58 -2.56 -1.69
C GLY A 22 15.26 -1.84 -1.91
N ALA A 23 14.57 -2.18 -2.98
CA ALA A 23 13.34 -1.53 -3.38
C ALA A 23 12.25 -1.70 -2.34
N SER A 24 11.54 -0.62 -2.03
CA SER A 24 10.43 -0.64 -1.08
C SER A 24 9.22 0.16 -1.54
N LEU A 25 9.39 1.13 -2.43
CA LEU A 25 8.29 1.96 -2.94
C LEU A 25 7.93 1.58 -4.37
N ALA A 26 6.64 1.70 -4.72
CA ALA A 26 6.13 1.49 -6.07
C ALA A 26 6.51 0.12 -6.65
N ARG A 27 6.18 -0.96 -5.93
CA ARG A 27 6.55 -2.34 -6.31
C ARG A 27 5.39 -3.16 -6.86
N SER A 28 4.17 -2.80 -6.55
CA SER A 28 3.00 -3.57 -6.97
C SER A 28 2.82 -3.55 -8.48
N ALA A 29 2.11 -4.54 -9.01
CA ALA A 29 1.83 -4.61 -10.45
C ALA A 29 1.20 -3.31 -10.95
N GLY A 30 1.75 -2.75 -12.01
CA GLY A 30 1.27 -1.51 -12.60
C GLY A 30 1.63 -0.23 -11.85
N SER A 31 2.33 -0.34 -10.71
CA SER A 31 2.68 0.83 -9.91
C SER A 31 3.80 1.65 -10.52
N PHE A 32 3.79 2.94 -10.24
CA PHE A 32 4.87 3.83 -10.63
C PHE A 32 4.88 5.04 -9.70
N ALA A 33 6.01 5.74 -9.70
CA ALA A 33 6.17 7.02 -9.04
C ALA A 33 6.77 7.98 -10.05
N GLN A 34 6.76 9.26 -9.76
CA GLN A 34 7.33 10.26 -10.64
C GLN A 34 8.39 11.08 -9.88
N LEU A 35 9.54 11.27 -10.52
CA LEU A 35 10.58 12.12 -9.97
C LEU A 35 10.26 13.57 -10.29
N MET A 36 9.85 14.32 -9.28
CA MET A 36 9.38 15.68 -9.46
C MET A 36 10.51 16.72 -9.42
N ALA A 37 11.44 16.57 -8.48
CA ALA A 37 12.50 17.55 -8.28
C ALA A 37 13.69 16.91 -7.56
N ARG A 38 14.84 17.56 -7.70
CA ARG A 38 16.04 17.24 -6.91
C ARG A 38 16.57 18.53 -6.30
N ASP A 39 16.87 18.47 -5.03
CA ASP A 39 17.40 19.62 -4.31
C ASP A 39 18.45 19.16 -3.31
N GLY A 40 19.70 19.40 -3.62
CA GLY A 40 20.82 18.98 -2.79
C GLY A 40 20.89 17.47 -2.61
N LYS A 41 20.74 16.99 -1.39
CA LYS A 41 20.83 15.58 -1.04
C LYS A 41 19.53 14.82 -1.24
N PHE A 42 18.43 15.51 -1.51
CA PHE A 42 17.10 14.91 -1.54
C PHE A 42 16.45 15.05 -2.90
N ALA A 43 15.66 14.05 -3.24
CA ALA A 43 14.77 14.07 -4.40
C ALA A 43 13.34 14.04 -3.92
N THR A 44 12.46 14.77 -4.60
CA THR A 44 11.04 14.77 -4.30
C THR A 44 10.35 13.80 -5.24
N LEU A 45 9.67 12.79 -4.69
CA LEU A 45 8.93 11.81 -5.45
C LEU A 45 7.44 11.98 -5.23
N ARG A 46 6.67 11.82 -6.31
CA ARG A 46 5.22 11.73 -6.22
C ARG A 46 4.84 10.26 -6.26
N LEU A 47 4.32 9.75 -5.16
CA LEU A 47 3.97 8.35 -5.00
C LEU A 47 2.60 8.02 -5.61
N PRO A 48 2.29 6.73 -5.84
CA PRO A 48 0.99 6.33 -6.39
C PRO A 48 -0.21 6.80 -5.58
N SER A 49 -0.06 7.00 -4.29
CA SER A 49 -1.12 7.51 -3.42
C SER A 49 -1.37 9.01 -3.58
N GLY A 50 -0.52 9.71 -4.35
CA GLY A 50 -0.58 11.15 -4.50
C GLY A 50 0.29 11.91 -3.50
N GLU A 51 0.85 11.24 -2.51
CA GLU A 51 1.76 11.84 -1.55
C GLU A 51 3.08 12.23 -2.21
N THR A 52 3.63 13.37 -1.83
CA THR A 52 4.99 13.74 -2.19
C THR A 52 5.91 13.42 -1.02
N ARG A 53 7.05 12.82 -1.31
CA ARG A 53 7.99 12.40 -0.28
C ARG A 53 9.42 12.72 -0.70
N LEU A 54 10.24 13.10 0.28
CA LEU A 54 11.66 13.31 0.08
C LEU A 54 12.42 12.00 0.29
N VAL A 55 13.32 11.70 -0.64
CA VAL A 55 14.16 10.51 -0.58
C VAL A 55 15.58 10.93 -0.95
N LEU A 56 16.58 10.27 -0.37
CA LEU A 56 17.98 10.56 -0.68
C LEU A 56 18.27 10.30 -2.16
N VAL A 57 19.02 11.20 -2.80
CA VAL A 57 19.34 11.06 -4.23
C VAL A 57 20.23 9.87 -4.54
N LYS A 58 20.89 9.31 -3.52
CA LYS A 58 21.69 8.10 -3.67
C LYS A 58 20.86 6.83 -3.75
N SER A 59 19.59 6.90 -3.40
CA SER A 59 18.67 5.77 -3.51
C SER A 59 18.51 5.37 -4.96
N MET A 60 18.41 4.07 -5.22
CA MET A 60 18.27 3.55 -6.57
C MET A 60 16.81 3.33 -6.93
N ALA A 61 16.53 3.42 -8.21
CA ALA A 61 15.20 3.20 -8.74
C ALA A 61 15.29 2.56 -10.12
N THR A 62 14.21 1.96 -10.56
CA THR A 62 14.08 1.41 -11.92
C THR A 62 13.30 2.40 -12.77
N ILE A 63 13.81 2.71 -13.95
CA ILE A 63 13.10 3.58 -14.89
C ILE A 63 11.93 2.80 -15.50
N GLY A 64 10.77 3.42 -15.48
CA GLY A 64 9.56 2.85 -16.06
C GLY A 64 8.56 2.39 -15.02
N GLN A 65 7.53 1.71 -15.48
CA GLN A 65 6.40 1.26 -14.68
C GLN A 65 6.52 -0.25 -14.45
N VAL A 66 6.05 -0.71 -13.30
CA VAL A 66 5.98 -2.14 -13.03
C VAL A 66 4.98 -2.79 -14.00
N SER A 67 5.33 -3.94 -14.54
CA SER A 67 4.50 -4.64 -15.52
C SER A 67 3.20 -5.18 -14.91
N ASN A 68 2.40 -5.85 -15.74
CA ASN A 68 1.11 -6.42 -15.33
C ASN A 68 0.11 -5.35 -14.87
N THR A 69 -0.03 -4.30 -15.66
CA THR A 69 -0.87 -3.14 -15.34
C THR A 69 -2.35 -3.49 -15.20
N ASP A 70 -2.80 -4.58 -15.81
CA ASP A 70 -4.21 -5.00 -15.77
C ASP A 70 -4.53 -5.84 -14.54
N HIS A 71 -3.57 -6.09 -13.67
CA HIS A 71 -3.78 -6.93 -12.49
C HIS A 71 -4.94 -6.46 -11.62
N GLN A 72 -5.15 -5.16 -11.51
CA GLN A 72 -6.24 -4.58 -10.72
C GLN A 72 -7.62 -4.92 -11.29
N LEU A 73 -7.69 -5.28 -12.55
CA LEU A 73 -8.94 -5.60 -13.24
C LEU A 73 -9.32 -7.09 -13.11
N VAL A 74 -8.44 -7.89 -12.52
CA VAL A 74 -8.67 -9.34 -12.39
C VAL A 74 -9.74 -9.60 -11.35
N VAL A 75 -10.73 -10.40 -11.74
CA VAL A 75 -11.81 -10.84 -10.85
C VAL A 75 -11.61 -12.31 -10.56
N SER A 76 -11.53 -12.65 -9.28
CA SER A 76 -11.30 -14.05 -8.87
C SER A 76 -12.48 -14.97 -9.17
N GLY A 77 -13.68 -14.45 -9.13
CA GLY A 77 -14.89 -15.20 -9.43
C GLY A 77 -15.48 -15.98 -8.26
N LYS A 78 -14.66 -16.60 -7.44
CA LYS A 78 -15.14 -17.39 -6.30
C LYS A 78 -14.13 -17.40 -5.17
N ALA A 79 -14.62 -17.65 -3.94
CA ALA A 79 -13.78 -17.70 -2.75
C ALA A 79 -12.78 -18.86 -2.78
N GLY A 80 -13.14 -19.97 -3.42
CA GLY A 80 -12.26 -21.14 -3.53
C GLY A 80 -10.95 -20.84 -4.24
N ARG A 81 -10.94 -19.93 -5.18
CA ARG A 81 -9.72 -19.54 -5.89
C ARG A 81 -8.71 -18.90 -4.93
N THR A 82 -9.17 -18.07 -4.01
CA THR A 82 -8.32 -17.47 -2.99
C THR A 82 -7.74 -18.52 -2.06
N ARG A 83 -8.56 -19.56 -1.71
CA ARG A 83 -8.08 -20.68 -0.91
C ARG A 83 -7.00 -21.48 -1.62
N TRP A 84 -7.12 -21.65 -2.93
CA TRP A 84 -6.10 -22.33 -3.73
C TRP A 84 -4.75 -21.60 -3.69
N LEU A 85 -4.79 -20.28 -3.53
CA LEU A 85 -3.57 -19.46 -3.42
C LEU A 85 -2.97 -19.47 -2.00
N GLY A 86 -3.55 -20.26 -1.10
CA GLY A 86 -3.05 -20.41 0.26
C GLY A 86 -3.60 -19.42 1.28
N ARG A 87 -4.55 -18.60 0.89
CA ARG A 87 -5.15 -17.62 1.81
C ARG A 87 -6.33 -18.24 2.55
N ARG A 88 -6.31 -18.10 3.86
CA ARG A 88 -7.42 -18.51 4.69
C ARG A 88 -8.46 -17.40 4.81
N PRO A 89 -9.73 -17.78 5.05
CA PRO A 89 -10.78 -16.79 5.28
C PRO A 89 -10.45 -15.88 6.45
N ARG A 90 -10.81 -14.62 6.33
CA ARG A 90 -10.65 -13.65 7.41
C ARG A 90 -11.99 -13.35 8.03
N THR A 91 -12.02 -13.27 9.34
CA THR A 91 -13.21 -12.95 10.10
C THR A 91 -13.25 -11.45 10.37
N ARG A 92 -14.37 -10.81 10.03
CA ARG A 92 -14.56 -9.39 10.32
C ARG A 92 -14.81 -9.20 11.81
N ALA A 93 -14.32 -8.09 12.37
CA ALA A 93 -14.50 -7.80 13.79
C ALA A 93 -15.95 -7.73 14.22
N VAL A 94 -16.82 -7.19 13.36
CA VAL A 94 -18.25 -7.00 13.66
C VAL A 94 -18.99 -8.31 13.87
N VAL A 95 -18.50 -9.44 13.33
CA VAL A 95 -19.10 -10.75 13.49
C VAL A 95 -18.55 -11.53 14.67
N MET A 96 -17.59 -10.98 15.39
CA MET A 96 -17.03 -11.57 16.60
C MET A 96 -17.90 -11.24 17.81
N ASN A 97 -17.69 -11.99 18.90
CA ASN A 97 -18.33 -11.70 20.17
C ASN A 97 -17.58 -10.55 20.88
N PRO A 98 -18.23 -9.84 21.81
CA PRO A 98 -17.57 -8.74 22.52
C PRO A 98 -16.28 -9.12 23.23
N VAL A 99 -16.16 -10.38 23.66
CA VAL A 99 -14.96 -10.88 24.33
C VAL A 99 -13.77 -10.97 23.33
N ASP A 100 -14.06 -11.15 22.05
CA ASP A 100 -13.04 -11.34 21.01
C ASP A 100 -12.59 -10.04 20.37
N HIS A 101 -13.45 -9.03 20.34
CA HIS A 101 -13.13 -7.76 19.71
C HIS A 101 -14.04 -6.64 20.20
N PRO A 102 -13.53 -5.40 20.40
CA PRO A 102 -14.34 -4.27 20.86
C PRO A 102 -15.56 -3.95 19.98
N MET A 103 -15.50 -4.31 18.71
CA MET A 103 -16.60 -4.07 17.77
C MET A 103 -17.53 -5.28 17.63
N GLY A 104 -17.31 -6.31 18.42
CA GLY A 104 -18.13 -7.52 18.40
C GLY A 104 -19.46 -7.33 19.11
N GLY A 105 -20.31 -8.35 19.00
CA GLY A 105 -21.63 -8.40 19.61
C GLY A 105 -22.76 -8.02 18.64
N GLY A 106 -23.99 -8.32 19.08
CA GLY A 106 -25.18 -8.12 18.28
C GLY A 106 -25.71 -9.41 17.68
N GLU A 107 -26.93 -9.38 17.18
CA GLU A 107 -27.57 -10.51 16.51
C GLU A 107 -27.71 -10.21 15.03
N GLY A 108 -27.36 -11.20 14.19
CA GLY A 108 -27.44 -11.06 12.76
C GLY A 108 -26.52 -9.96 12.25
N LYS A 109 -26.95 -9.25 11.22
CA LYS A 109 -26.13 -8.19 10.61
C LYS A 109 -26.34 -6.89 11.38
N SER A 110 -25.44 -6.59 12.32
CA SER A 110 -25.50 -5.39 13.14
C SER A 110 -24.42 -4.39 12.74
N SER A 111 -24.60 -3.14 13.16
CA SER A 111 -23.57 -2.10 13.00
C SER A 111 -22.46 -2.31 14.03
N GLY A 112 -21.30 -1.68 13.80
CA GLY A 112 -20.14 -1.83 14.68
C GLY A 112 -20.32 -1.26 16.08
N GLY A 113 -21.26 -0.37 16.28
CA GLY A 113 -21.59 0.19 17.58
C GLY A 113 -20.65 1.27 18.08
N ARG A 114 -19.55 1.54 17.37
CA ARG A 114 -18.58 2.57 17.72
C ARG A 114 -17.72 2.90 16.51
N HIS A 115 -16.85 3.90 16.68
CA HIS A 115 -15.87 4.20 15.65
C HIS A 115 -15.02 2.96 15.33
N PRO A 116 -14.67 2.74 14.06
CA PRO A 116 -13.86 1.57 13.69
C PRO A 116 -12.54 1.55 14.43
N VAL A 117 -12.26 0.42 15.11
CA VAL A 117 -11.00 0.22 15.83
C VAL A 117 -10.50 -1.20 15.56
N SER A 118 -9.19 -1.40 15.72
CA SER A 118 -8.60 -2.75 15.71
C SER A 118 -8.73 -3.38 17.10
N CYS A 119 -8.36 -4.66 17.24
CA CYS A 119 -8.33 -5.32 18.54
C CYS A 119 -7.33 -4.66 19.51
N LEU A 120 -6.40 -3.87 18.99
CA LEU A 120 -5.46 -3.09 19.78
C LEU A 120 -6.00 -1.68 20.09
N LEU A 121 -7.28 -1.42 19.78
CA LEU A 121 -7.97 -0.17 20.01
C LEU A 121 -7.47 1.00 19.17
N TYR A 122 -6.73 0.73 18.09
CA TYR A 122 -6.36 1.77 17.12
C TYR A 122 -7.52 2.04 16.18
N THR A 123 -7.76 3.29 15.88
CA THR A 123 -8.71 3.69 14.85
C THR A 123 -8.24 3.16 13.49
N SER A 124 -9.16 2.58 12.71
CA SER A 124 -8.78 2.05 11.41
C SER A 124 -8.45 3.18 10.44
N ASP A 125 -7.63 2.87 9.42
CA ASP A 125 -7.22 3.85 8.42
C ASP A 125 -8.41 4.42 7.64
N ALA A 126 -9.45 3.63 7.45
CA ALA A 126 -10.65 4.09 6.77
C ALA A 126 -11.36 5.22 7.51
N ALA A 127 -11.19 5.30 8.83
CA ALA A 127 -11.77 6.35 9.64
C ALA A 127 -10.92 7.63 9.65
N ASP A 128 -9.67 7.53 9.25
CA ASP A 128 -8.73 8.65 9.24
C ASP A 128 -8.81 9.49 7.96
N GLU A 129 -9.62 9.09 7.03
CA GLU A 129 -9.76 9.76 5.74
C GLU A 129 -10.75 10.92 5.74
#